data_040b5d7b4c3d514ea40ba9aabaa21041
#
_entry.id   040b5d7b4c3d514ea40ba9aabaa21041
#
_cell.length_a   1.000
_cell.length_b   1.000
_cell.length_c   1.000
_cell.angle_alpha   90.00
_cell.angle_beta   90.00
_cell.angle_gamma   90.00
#
_symmetry.space_group_name_H-M   'P 1'
#
loop_
_entity.id
_entity.type
_entity.pdbx_description
1 polymer ?
#
loop_
_entity_poly.entity_id
_entity_poly.type
_entity_poly.pdbx_seq_one_letter_code
_entity_poly.pdbx_strand_id
1 'polypeptide(L)'
;MLEWRQLSKLKGTYVDSLPQLVDPKTGCVHTTFNQAVAATGRLSSEDPNLQNIPIRTEEGRRVRACFVSRGKDWVLMSADYSQIELRILAH
;
A
#
# COMPACT_ATOMS: atom_id res chain seq x y z
N MET A 1 16.16 2.51 20.28
CA MET A 1 15.73 3.82 19.74
C MET A 1 15.26 3.72 18.30
N LEU A 2 16.05 3.14 17.39
CA LEU A 2 15.64 2.95 16.00
C LEU A 2 14.42 2.02 15.88
N GLU A 3 14.42 0.91 16.60
CA GLU A 3 13.28 0.00 16.62
C GLU A 3 12.00 0.69 17.08
N TRP A 4 12.09 1.46 18.15
CA TRP A 4 10.94 2.20 18.66
C TRP A 4 10.38 3.15 17.62
N ARG A 5 11.26 3.85 16.89
CA ARG A 5 10.85 4.78 15.83
C ARG A 5 10.14 4.05 14.70
N GLN A 6 10.66 2.90 14.29
CA GLN A 6 10.05 2.10 13.24
C GLN A 6 8.67 1.59 13.64
N LEU A 7 8.55 1.04 14.84
CA LEU A 7 7.27 0.54 15.35
C LEU A 7 6.27 1.67 15.55
N SER A 8 6.70 2.81 16.07
CA SER A 8 5.86 3.98 16.26
C SER A 8 5.35 4.52 14.92
N LYS A 9 6.21 4.54 13.91
CA LYS A 9 5.82 4.96 12.57
C LYS A 9 4.79 4.02 11.95
N LEU A 10 5.01 2.71 12.05
CA LEU A 10 4.05 1.72 11.56
C LEU A 10 2.71 1.83 12.28
N LYS A 11 2.75 1.99 13.59
CA LYS A 11 1.54 2.14 14.37
C LYS A 11 0.76 3.39 13.95
N GLY A 12 1.43 4.52 13.88
CA GLY A 12 0.77 5.79 13.55
C GLY A 12 0.27 5.86 12.10
N THR A 13 1.04 5.31 11.17
CA THR A 13 0.71 5.40 9.75
C THR A 13 -0.33 4.36 9.32
N TYR A 14 -0.26 3.15 9.86
CA TYR A 14 -1.11 2.05 9.39
C TYR A 14 -2.10 1.54 10.45
N VAL A 15 -1.61 1.19 11.62
CA VAL A 15 -2.44 0.51 12.62
C VAL A 15 -3.53 1.42 13.17
N ASP A 16 -3.19 2.67 13.47
CA ASP A 16 -4.14 3.63 14.05
C ASP A 16 -4.95 4.38 12.99
N SER A 17 -4.35 4.63 11.83
CA SER A 17 -4.95 5.49 10.80
C SER A 17 -5.87 4.76 9.84
N LEU A 18 -5.47 3.58 9.35
CA LEU A 18 -6.24 2.88 8.32
C LEU A 18 -7.64 2.45 8.75
N PRO A 19 -7.87 1.94 9.98
CA PRO A 19 -9.22 1.59 10.37
C PRO A 19 -10.20 2.76 10.37
N GLN A 20 -9.71 3.98 10.57
CA GLN A 20 -10.55 5.18 10.52
C GLN A 20 -10.94 5.58 9.11
N LEU A 21 -10.21 5.08 8.11
CA LEU A 21 -10.43 5.40 6.70
C LEU A 21 -11.31 4.36 5.98
N VAL A 22 -11.74 3.34 6.70
CA VAL A 22 -12.64 2.32 6.13
C VAL A 22 -13.99 2.96 5.81
N ASP A 23 -14.42 2.81 4.56
CA ASP A 23 -15.72 3.30 4.12
C ASP A 23 -16.83 2.44 4.74
N PRO A 24 -17.76 3.02 5.52
CA PRO A 24 -18.82 2.23 6.15
C PRO A 24 -19.78 1.60 5.14
N LYS A 25 -19.86 2.10 3.93
CA LYS A 25 -20.73 1.54 2.89
C LYS A 25 -20.12 0.30 2.24
N THR A 26 -18.81 0.29 1.99
CA THR A 26 -18.14 -0.80 1.30
C THR A 26 -17.33 -1.71 2.23
N GLY A 27 -16.99 -1.23 3.43
CA GLY A 27 -16.10 -1.92 4.34
C GLY A 27 -14.66 -1.96 3.87
N CYS A 28 -14.30 -1.14 2.89
CA CYS A 28 -12.97 -1.12 2.28
C CYS A 28 -12.29 0.22 2.48
N VAL A 29 -10.96 0.20 2.41
CA VAL A 29 -10.15 1.43 2.38
C VAL A 29 -9.94 1.79 0.92
N HIS A 30 -10.25 3.04 0.58
CA HIS A 30 -10.11 3.55 -0.78
C HIS A 30 -9.06 4.65 -0.81
N THR A 31 -8.04 4.46 -1.64
CA THR A 31 -7.00 5.46 -1.86
C THR A 31 -7.34 6.34 -3.06
N THR A 32 -6.69 7.48 -3.14
CA THR A 32 -6.74 8.34 -4.32
C THR A 32 -5.44 8.23 -5.08
N PHE A 33 -5.50 7.92 -6.38
CA PHE A 33 -4.34 7.85 -7.25
C PHE A 33 -4.21 9.13 -8.06
N ASN A 34 -3.02 9.71 -8.04
CA ASN A 34 -2.71 10.93 -8.78
C ASN A 34 -1.74 10.61 -9.91
N GLN A 35 -2.06 11.09 -11.12
CA GLN A 35 -1.27 10.81 -12.32
C GLN A 35 -0.21 11.88 -12.60
N ALA A 36 -0.33 13.05 -12.01
CA ALA A 36 0.48 14.21 -12.37
C ALA A 36 1.39 14.73 -11.25
N VAL A 37 1.53 13.98 -10.16
CA VAL A 37 2.33 14.42 -9.00
C VAL A 37 3.78 13.97 -9.11
N ALA A 38 4.02 12.73 -9.55
CA ALA A 38 5.38 12.21 -9.68
C ALA A 38 6.03 12.70 -10.97
N ALA A 39 7.24 13.26 -10.83
CA ALA A 39 8.00 13.77 -12.00
C ALA A 39 8.41 12.66 -12.96
N THR A 40 8.46 11.42 -12.49
CA THR A 40 8.85 10.25 -13.27
C THR A 40 7.73 9.69 -14.14
N GLY A 41 6.52 10.23 -14.06
CA GLY A 41 5.34 9.69 -14.74
C GLY A 41 4.66 8.55 -14.01
N ARG A 42 5.14 8.20 -12.80
CA ARG A 42 4.50 7.17 -11.98
C ARG A 42 3.25 7.72 -11.31
N LEU A 43 2.37 6.82 -10.88
CA LEU A 43 1.23 7.17 -10.05
C LEU A 43 1.70 7.46 -8.63
N SER A 44 0.99 8.32 -7.94
CA SER A 44 1.13 8.47 -6.49
C SER A 44 -0.18 8.13 -5.81
N SER A 45 -0.11 7.69 -4.57
CA SER A 45 -1.27 7.26 -3.79
C SER A 45 -1.35 8.12 -2.53
N GLU A 46 -2.55 8.63 -2.24
CA GLU A 46 -2.77 9.46 -1.05
C GLU A 46 -4.15 9.20 -0.44
N ASP A 47 -4.27 9.55 0.83
CA ASP A 47 -5.52 9.49 1.60
C ASP A 47 -6.16 8.10 1.65
N PRO A 48 -5.47 7.03 1.97
CA PRO A 48 -4.09 6.90 2.46
C PRO A 48 -3.09 6.56 1.37
N ASN A 49 -1.79 6.74 1.67
CA ASN A 49 -0.73 6.29 0.77
C ASN A 49 -0.50 4.79 0.98
N LEU A 50 -0.95 3.98 0.04
CA LEU A 50 -0.82 2.52 0.10
C LEU A 50 0.43 2.00 -0.62
N GLN A 51 1.19 2.87 -1.30
CA GLN A 51 2.41 2.46 -1.99
C GLN A 51 3.61 2.32 -1.06
N ASN A 52 3.52 2.87 0.15
CA ASN A 52 4.61 2.89 1.12
C ASN A 52 4.53 1.77 2.17
N ILE A 53 3.68 0.78 1.97
CA ILE A 53 3.56 -0.33 2.91
C ILE A 53 4.86 -1.11 2.92
N PRO A 54 5.57 -1.23 4.07
CA PRO A 54 6.85 -1.92 4.11
C PRO A 54 6.72 -3.39 3.76
N ILE A 55 7.72 -3.95 3.08
CA ILE A 55 7.73 -5.35 2.69
C ILE A 55 8.97 -6.10 3.19
N ARG A 56 10.04 -5.37 3.52
CA ARG A 56 11.31 -5.99 3.89
C ARG A 56 11.38 -6.42 5.35
N THR A 57 10.66 -5.74 6.24
CA THR A 57 10.68 -6.06 7.66
C THR A 57 9.56 -7.04 8.01
N GLU A 58 9.75 -7.78 9.09
CA GLU A 58 8.73 -8.71 9.58
C GLU A 58 7.47 -7.98 10.00
N GLU A 59 7.62 -6.87 10.71
CA GLU A 59 6.52 -6.03 11.15
C GLU A 59 5.75 -5.46 9.96
N GLY A 60 6.46 -5.04 8.92
CA GLY A 60 5.84 -4.54 7.69
C GLY A 60 5.04 -5.62 6.98
N ARG A 61 5.55 -6.85 6.96
CA ARG A 61 4.83 -7.98 6.37
C ARG A 61 3.57 -8.32 7.16
N ARG A 62 3.60 -8.17 8.48
CA ARG A 62 2.41 -8.33 9.32
C ARG A 62 1.34 -7.29 8.99
N VAL A 63 1.75 -6.05 8.78
CA VAL A 63 0.83 -4.99 8.35
C VAL A 63 0.20 -5.35 7.01
N ARG A 64 1.01 -5.81 6.06
CA ARG A 64 0.50 -6.23 4.75
C ARG A 64 -0.50 -7.38 4.86
N ALA A 65 -0.28 -8.31 5.77
CA ALA A 65 -1.17 -9.45 5.97
C ALA A 65 -2.56 -9.05 6.48
N CYS A 66 -2.70 -7.84 7.01
CA CYS A 66 -4.00 -7.32 7.44
C CYS A 66 -4.88 -6.86 6.28
N PHE A 67 -4.31 -6.68 5.10
CA PHE A 67 -5.07 -6.35 3.89
C PHE A 67 -5.61 -7.64 3.29
N VAL A 68 -6.92 -7.77 3.32
CA VAL A 68 -7.61 -8.99 2.89
C VAL A 68 -8.62 -8.67 1.80
N SER A 69 -9.09 -9.71 1.13
CA SER A 69 -10.14 -9.55 0.13
C SER A 69 -11.46 -9.14 0.77
N ARG A 70 -12.39 -8.68 -0.05
CA ARG A 70 -13.69 -8.19 0.40
C ARG A 70 -14.53 -9.24 1.11
N GLY A 71 -14.40 -10.50 0.76
CA GLY A 71 -15.18 -11.58 1.36
C GLY A 71 -14.77 -12.95 0.85
N LYS A 72 -15.53 -13.97 1.24
CA LYS A 72 -15.21 -15.37 0.93
C LYS A 72 -15.11 -15.67 -0.58
N ASP A 73 -15.94 -15.01 -1.37
CA ASP A 73 -15.98 -15.22 -2.82
C ASP A 73 -15.04 -14.31 -3.59
N TRP A 74 -14.20 -13.55 -2.88
CA TRP A 74 -13.26 -12.62 -3.45
C TRP A 74 -11.83 -13.03 -3.14
N VAL A 75 -10.94 -12.82 -4.08
CA VAL A 75 -9.51 -13.09 -3.90
C VAL A 75 -8.71 -11.85 -4.25
N LEU A 76 -7.55 -11.73 -3.64
CA LEU A 76 -6.58 -10.72 -4.02
C LEU A 76 -5.73 -11.28 -5.15
N MET A 77 -5.64 -10.52 -6.24
CA MET A 77 -4.77 -10.85 -7.35
C MET A 77 -3.68 -9.80 -7.46
N SER A 78 -2.44 -10.23 -7.56
CA SER A 78 -1.31 -9.34 -7.81
C SER A 78 -0.69 -9.73 -9.15
N ALA A 79 -0.62 -8.77 -10.06
CA ALA A 79 -0.02 -8.98 -11.37
C ALA A 79 0.93 -7.84 -11.67
N ASP A 80 2.14 -8.14 -12.08
CA ASP A 80 3.17 -7.16 -12.37
C ASP A 80 4.01 -7.61 -13.54
N TYR A 81 4.32 -6.69 -14.45
CA TYR A 81 5.21 -6.98 -15.57
C TYR A 81 6.64 -7.16 -15.06
N SER A 82 7.26 -8.26 -15.46
CA SER A 82 8.65 -8.54 -15.12
C SER A 82 9.58 -7.56 -15.84
N GLN A 83 10.31 -6.75 -15.08
CA GLN A 83 11.35 -5.87 -15.63
C GLN A 83 10.84 -4.92 -16.72
N ILE A 84 9.63 -4.37 -16.55
CA ILE A 84 8.98 -3.58 -17.60
C ILE A 84 9.81 -2.35 -18.02
N GLU A 85 10.45 -1.70 -17.06
CA GLU A 85 11.25 -0.49 -17.35
C GLU A 85 12.45 -0.84 -18.23
N LEU A 86 13.13 -1.94 -17.96
CA LEU A 86 14.24 -2.41 -18.77
C LEU A 86 13.79 -2.84 -20.15
N ARG A 87 12.63 -3.45 -20.25
CA ARG A 87 12.05 -3.85 -21.55
C ARG A 87 11.70 -2.66 -22.42
N ILE A 88 11.13 -1.63 -21.82
CA ILE A 88 10.83 -0.38 -22.53
C ILE A 88 12.13 0.28 -22.99
N LEU A 89 13.14 0.31 -22.12
CA LEU A 89 14.43 0.90 -22.46
C LEU A 89 15.13 0.15 -23.60
N ALA A 90 15.00 -1.16 -23.65
CA ALA A 90 15.59 -1.99 -24.69
C ALA A 90 14.91 -1.85 -26.05
N HIS A 91 13.65 -1.42 -26.07
CA HIS A 91 12.89 -1.23 -27.31
C HIS A 91 13.37 0.01 -28.04
#